data_a539acc3e183f0cd142fa23ac8a3876e
#
_entry.id   a539acc3e183f0cd142fa23ac8a3876e
#
_cell.length_a   1.000
_cell.length_b   1.000
_cell.length_c   1.000
_cell.angle_alpha   90.00
_cell.angle_beta   90.00
_cell.angle_gamma   90.00
#
_symmetry.space_group_name_H-M   'P 1'
#
loop_
_entity.id
_entity.type
_entity.pdbx_description
1 polymer ?
#
loop_
_entity_poly.entity_id
_entity_poly.type
_entity_poly.pdbx_seq_one_letter_code
_entity_poly.pdbx_strand_id
1 'polypeptide(L)'
;MTFEETMRELKRLGTAQTRKTYLRHGAPEPVSGVNFGPLAVLKKRIGTDGVLARALWASGHTEARFLATMVVDAPQMPWKELDAWAKGLDWYGLTPVFVSNVVLRSPHAVKALTWTQSKSEWVGQAGWQSLSALLTKTELLAQEDLLSWVKRIEQELPGAKNRVREAMNGALIAVGGSSGGAVQAAALATAKRLGKVEVDQGDTACETPDATEYILKMQARKDAKAKAPAKKPAAKKAPAKKAPAKKAPAKKAPAKKPAASTRTRARA
;
A
#
# COMPACT_ATOMS: atom_id res chain seq x y z
N MET A 1 -13.84 -16.72 -4.77
CA MET A 1 -14.73 -15.80 -5.54
C MET A 1 -14.35 -15.91 -6.99
N THR A 2 -15.33 -15.90 -7.91
CA THR A 2 -15.03 -15.85 -9.36
C THR A 2 -14.64 -14.43 -9.78
N PHE A 3 -14.14 -14.29 -11.01
CA PHE A 3 -13.83 -12.99 -11.60
C PHE A 3 -15.10 -12.11 -11.68
N GLU A 4 -16.20 -12.66 -12.18
CA GLU A 4 -17.49 -11.96 -12.34
C GLU A 4 -18.08 -11.52 -11.00
N GLU A 5 -18.00 -12.38 -9.98
CA GLU A 5 -18.42 -12.03 -8.61
C GLU A 5 -17.58 -10.87 -8.07
N THR A 6 -16.27 -10.93 -8.28
CA THR A 6 -15.35 -9.91 -7.82
C THR A 6 -15.61 -8.57 -8.50
N MET A 7 -15.81 -8.56 -9.82
CA MET A 7 -16.12 -7.34 -10.57
C MET A 7 -17.47 -6.74 -10.17
N ARG A 8 -18.49 -7.57 -9.91
CA ARG A 8 -19.80 -7.10 -9.37
C ARG A 8 -19.64 -6.45 -8.00
N GLU A 9 -18.84 -7.05 -7.11
CA GLU A 9 -18.57 -6.49 -5.78
C GLU A 9 -17.81 -5.17 -5.88
N LEU A 10 -16.79 -5.05 -6.74
CA LEU A 10 -16.09 -3.79 -6.97
C LEU A 10 -17.05 -2.69 -7.44
N LYS A 11 -17.92 -2.99 -8.40
CA LYS A 11 -18.94 -2.04 -8.86
C LYS A 11 -19.89 -1.63 -7.73
N ARG A 12 -20.35 -2.58 -6.91
CA ARG A 12 -21.27 -2.34 -5.77
C ARG A 12 -20.63 -1.49 -4.67
N LEU A 13 -19.34 -1.68 -4.40
CA LEU A 13 -18.59 -1.00 -3.34
C LEU A 13 -18.03 0.36 -3.75
N GLY A 14 -18.09 0.67 -5.04
CA GLY A 14 -17.65 1.95 -5.57
C GLY A 14 -18.51 3.11 -5.08
N THR A 15 -17.87 4.27 -4.91
CA THR A 15 -18.55 5.52 -4.55
C THR A 15 -18.21 6.62 -5.54
N ALA A 16 -19.17 7.48 -5.86
CA ALA A 16 -18.94 8.62 -6.76
C ALA A 16 -17.84 9.55 -6.25
N GLN A 17 -17.75 9.74 -4.94
CA GLN A 17 -16.73 10.59 -4.32
C GLN A 17 -15.32 10.01 -4.52
N THR A 18 -15.10 8.71 -4.26
CA THR A 18 -13.79 8.08 -4.45
C THR A 18 -13.44 8.01 -5.94
N ARG A 19 -14.42 7.72 -6.82
CA ARG A 19 -14.22 7.73 -8.27
C ARG A 19 -13.76 9.11 -8.75
N LYS A 20 -14.43 10.19 -8.34
CA LYS A 20 -14.04 11.56 -8.65
C LYS A 20 -12.60 11.86 -8.18
N THR A 21 -12.24 11.39 -6.99
CA THR A 21 -10.88 11.56 -6.45
C THR A 21 -9.86 10.83 -7.31
N TYR A 22 -10.08 9.56 -7.65
CA TYR A 22 -9.15 8.78 -8.47
C TYR A 22 -8.97 9.39 -9.87
N LEU A 23 -10.06 9.80 -10.53
CA LEU A 23 -9.99 10.46 -11.83
C LEU A 23 -9.21 11.78 -11.76
N ARG A 24 -9.44 12.61 -10.74
CA ARG A 24 -8.66 13.84 -10.52
C ARG A 24 -7.16 13.56 -10.34
N HIS A 25 -6.82 12.42 -9.75
CA HIS A 25 -5.44 11.93 -9.62
C HIS A 25 -4.95 11.16 -10.85
N GLY A 26 -5.66 11.24 -11.98
CA GLY A 26 -5.25 10.66 -13.25
C GLY A 26 -5.39 9.13 -13.33
N ALA A 27 -6.24 8.52 -12.50
CA ALA A 27 -6.53 7.08 -12.65
C ALA A 27 -7.19 6.81 -14.00
N PRO A 28 -6.75 5.78 -14.74
CA PRO A 28 -7.38 5.42 -16.00
C PRO A 28 -8.75 4.77 -15.78
N GLU A 29 -9.64 4.96 -16.73
CA GLU A 29 -10.88 4.18 -16.83
C GLU A 29 -10.57 2.75 -17.34
N PRO A 30 -11.33 1.73 -16.94
CA PRO A 30 -12.50 1.81 -16.06
C PRO A 30 -12.12 1.89 -14.57
N VAL A 31 -12.84 2.72 -13.81
CA VAL A 31 -12.67 2.93 -12.37
C VAL A 31 -14.04 2.97 -11.67
N SER A 32 -14.21 2.21 -10.60
CA SER A 32 -15.46 2.14 -9.83
C SER A 32 -15.51 3.09 -8.64
N GLY A 33 -14.37 3.51 -8.10
CA GLY A 33 -14.28 4.35 -6.91
C GLY A 33 -14.33 3.56 -5.61
N VAL A 34 -13.61 2.44 -5.52
CA VAL A 34 -13.48 1.62 -4.31
C VAL A 34 -12.20 1.99 -3.57
N ASN A 35 -12.30 2.46 -2.33
CA ASN A 35 -11.12 2.76 -1.53
C ASN A 35 -10.47 1.49 -0.91
N PHE A 36 -9.31 1.63 -0.25
CA PHE A 36 -8.53 0.50 0.25
C PHE A 36 -9.20 -0.29 1.39
N GLY A 37 -10.12 0.30 2.17
CA GLY A 37 -10.82 -0.40 3.24
C GLY A 37 -11.65 -1.59 2.72
N PRO A 38 -12.63 -1.37 1.83
CA PRO A 38 -13.37 -2.43 1.15
C PRO A 38 -12.49 -3.41 0.38
N LEU A 39 -11.41 -2.96 -0.30
CA LEU A 39 -10.47 -3.84 -0.98
C LEU A 39 -9.78 -4.80 0.00
N ALA A 40 -9.42 -4.33 1.20
CA ALA A 40 -8.84 -5.19 2.24
C ALA A 40 -9.83 -6.25 2.75
N VAL A 41 -11.13 -5.95 2.77
CA VAL A 41 -12.18 -6.94 3.09
C VAL A 41 -12.29 -8.00 1.98
N LEU A 42 -12.29 -7.57 0.71
CA LEU A 42 -12.31 -8.50 -0.44
C LEU A 42 -11.06 -9.39 -0.45
N LYS A 43 -9.87 -8.82 -0.22
CA LYS A 43 -8.63 -9.58 -0.06
C LYS A 43 -8.77 -10.70 0.96
N LYS A 44 -9.36 -10.43 2.14
CA LYS A 44 -9.55 -11.44 3.20
C LYS A 44 -10.50 -12.55 2.77
N ARG A 45 -11.53 -12.23 2.00
CA ARG A 45 -12.50 -13.21 1.48
C ARG A 45 -11.92 -14.09 0.39
N ILE A 46 -11.06 -13.52 -0.47
CA ILE A 46 -10.44 -14.23 -1.59
C ILE A 46 -9.25 -15.07 -1.10
N GLY A 47 -8.43 -14.52 -0.20
CA GLY A 47 -7.15 -15.11 0.18
C GLY A 47 -6.09 -14.89 -0.90
N THR A 48 -5.25 -15.91 -1.12
CA THR A 48 -4.28 -15.94 -2.23
C THR A 48 -4.88 -16.74 -3.38
N ASP A 49 -5.00 -16.11 -4.55
CA ASP A 49 -5.55 -16.73 -5.77
C ASP A 49 -4.83 -16.15 -7.00
N GLY A 50 -3.83 -16.88 -7.50
CA GLY A 50 -3.02 -16.44 -8.64
C GLY A 50 -3.79 -16.42 -9.95
N VAL A 51 -4.79 -17.30 -10.13
CA VAL A 51 -5.60 -17.34 -11.36
C VAL A 51 -6.51 -16.12 -11.42
N LEU A 52 -7.24 -15.86 -10.34
CA LEU A 52 -8.08 -14.69 -10.21
C LEU A 52 -7.25 -13.39 -10.31
N ALA A 53 -6.09 -13.33 -9.67
CA ALA A 53 -5.21 -12.16 -9.73
C ALA A 53 -4.82 -11.81 -11.18
N ARG A 54 -4.46 -12.80 -12.00
CA ARG A 54 -4.12 -12.58 -13.42
C ARG A 54 -5.32 -12.06 -14.22
N ALA A 55 -6.50 -12.62 -14.00
CA ALA A 55 -7.72 -12.15 -14.64
C ALA A 55 -8.08 -10.70 -14.24
N LEU A 56 -7.98 -10.39 -12.95
CA LEU A 56 -8.18 -9.03 -12.44
C LEU A 56 -7.17 -8.03 -13.00
N TRP A 57 -5.88 -8.41 -13.08
CA TRP A 57 -4.84 -7.57 -13.66
C TRP A 57 -5.10 -7.31 -15.15
N ALA A 58 -5.43 -8.35 -15.90
CA ALA A 58 -5.70 -8.26 -17.34
C ALA A 58 -6.95 -7.44 -17.68
N SER A 59 -7.89 -7.27 -16.74
CA SER A 59 -9.11 -6.49 -16.96
C SER A 59 -8.86 -5.00 -17.24
N GLY A 60 -7.70 -4.46 -16.88
CA GLY A 60 -7.40 -3.03 -16.98
C GLY A 60 -8.17 -2.14 -16.00
N HIS A 61 -9.13 -2.69 -15.24
CA HIS A 61 -9.92 -1.92 -14.28
C HIS A 61 -9.08 -1.54 -13.05
N THR A 62 -9.06 -0.27 -12.70
CA THR A 62 -8.13 0.30 -11.69
C THR A 62 -8.17 -0.45 -10.36
N GLU A 63 -9.33 -0.64 -9.74
CA GLU A 63 -9.42 -1.32 -8.44
C GLU A 63 -9.28 -2.84 -8.54
N ALA A 64 -9.62 -3.42 -9.69
CA ALA A 64 -9.33 -4.84 -9.93
C ALA A 64 -7.83 -5.08 -9.95
N ARG A 65 -7.05 -4.17 -10.56
CA ARG A 65 -5.58 -4.22 -10.55
C ARG A 65 -5.00 -4.00 -9.15
N PHE A 66 -5.56 -3.09 -8.34
CA PHE A 66 -5.20 -3.01 -6.92
C PHE A 66 -5.43 -4.35 -6.21
N LEU A 67 -6.62 -4.92 -6.36
CA LEU A 67 -6.97 -6.19 -5.73
C LEU A 67 -6.09 -7.34 -6.23
N ALA A 68 -5.77 -7.38 -7.53
CA ALA A 68 -4.85 -8.34 -8.13
C ALA A 68 -3.50 -8.36 -7.40
N THR A 69 -2.92 -7.18 -7.13
CA THR A 69 -1.65 -7.08 -6.37
C THR A 69 -1.75 -7.64 -4.96
N MET A 70 -2.94 -7.59 -4.36
CA MET A 70 -3.15 -8.01 -2.97
C MET A 70 -3.38 -9.53 -2.83
N VAL A 71 -3.90 -10.17 -3.88
CA VAL A 71 -4.30 -11.59 -3.83
C VAL A 71 -3.38 -12.51 -4.64
N VAL A 72 -2.46 -11.97 -5.43
CA VAL A 72 -1.48 -12.77 -6.18
C VAL A 72 -0.50 -13.46 -5.22
N ASP A 73 -0.06 -14.66 -5.60
CA ASP A 73 1.05 -15.37 -4.94
C ASP A 73 2.39 -14.79 -5.43
N ALA A 74 2.76 -13.63 -4.87
CA ALA A 74 3.96 -12.90 -5.26
C ALA A 74 5.27 -13.70 -5.02
N PRO A 75 5.43 -14.51 -3.95
CA PRO A 75 6.57 -15.39 -3.77
C PRO A 75 6.79 -16.39 -4.91
N GLN A 76 5.72 -16.82 -5.58
CA GLN A 76 5.78 -17.79 -6.68
C GLN A 76 5.74 -17.12 -8.07
N MET A 77 5.68 -15.78 -8.14
CA MET A 77 5.61 -15.07 -9.43
C MET A 77 6.95 -15.12 -10.17
N PRO A 78 7.00 -15.68 -11.40
CA PRO A 78 8.21 -15.67 -12.21
C PRO A 78 8.60 -14.26 -12.63
N TRP A 79 9.91 -14.01 -12.83
CA TRP A 79 10.40 -12.71 -13.31
C TRP A 79 9.69 -12.21 -14.56
N LYS A 80 9.48 -13.09 -15.54
CA LYS A 80 8.80 -12.73 -16.80
C LYS A 80 7.41 -12.15 -16.56
N GLU A 81 6.66 -12.73 -15.62
CA GLU A 81 5.32 -12.23 -15.27
C GLU A 81 5.40 -10.91 -14.48
N LEU A 82 6.30 -10.83 -13.50
CA LEU A 82 6.53 -9.62 -12.72
C LEU A 82 6.91 -8.44 -13.61
N ASP A 83 7.81 -8.66 -14.57
CA ASP A 83 8.24 -7.65 -15.55
C ASP A 83 7.10 -7.26 -16.51
N ALA A 84 6.28 -8.22 -16.93
CA ALA A 84 5.09 -7.94 -17.74
C ALA A 84 4.06 -7.09 -16.97
N TRP A 85 3.86 -7.36 -15.68
CA TRP A 85 3.00 -6.52 -14.84
C TRP A 85 3.58 -5.10 -14.68
N ALA A 86 4.90 -4.97 -14.45
CA ALA A 86 5.54 -3.66 -14.40
C ALA A 86 5.35 -2.85 -15.69
N LYS A 87 5.49 -3.49 -16.86
CA LYS A 87 5.24 -2.88 -18.17
C LYS A 87 3.78 -2.51 -18.41
N GLY A 88 2.87 -3.14 -17.71
CA GLY A 88 1.44 -2.81 -17.73
C GLY A 88 1.04 -1.68 -16.79
N LEU A 89 1.95 -1.09 -16.02
CA LEU A 89 1.64 0.08 -15.19
C LEU A 89 1.36 1.30 -16.05
N ASP A 90 0.32 2.05 -15.70
CA ASP A 90 -0.20 3.19 -16.46
C ASP A 90 -0.61 4.38 -15.57
N TRP A 91 -0.43 4.24 -14.26
CA TRP A 91 -0.83 5.25 -13.29
C TRP A 91 0.07 5.26 -12.03
N TYR A 92 0.47 6.46 -11.61
CA TYR A 92 1.35 6.63 -10.45
C TYR A 92 0.76 6.10 -9.14
N GLY A 93 -0.57 6.08 -9.00
CA GLY A 93 -1.23 5.57 -7.79
C GLY A 93 -1.22 4.03 -7.69
N LEU A 94 -1.09 3.31 -8.82
CA LEU A 94 -0.98 1.86 -8.84
C LEU A 94 0.45 1.39 -8.52
N THR A 95 1.45 2.16 -8.93
CA THR A 95 2.88 1.79 -8.81
C THR A 95 3.32 1.46 -7.37
N PRO A 96 3.05 2.30 -6.34
CA PRO A 96 3.46 1.97 -4.97
C PRO A 96 2.74 0.75 -4.39
N VAL A 97 1.52 0.51 -4.82
CA VAL A 97 0.73 -0.67 -4.40
C VAL A 97 1.34 -1.95 -5.02
N PHE A 98 1.69 -1.89 -6.30
CA PHE A 98 2.41 -2.96 -7.00
C PHE A 98 3.77 -3.25 -6.35
N VAL A 99 4.58 -2.23 -6.10
CA VAL A 99 5.89 -2.39 -5.44
C VAL A 99 5.73 -3.04 -4.07
N SER A 100 4.82 -2.54 -3.23
CA SER A 100 4.67 -3.03 -1.87
C SER A 100 4.08 -4.44 -1.78
N ASN A 101 3.10 -4.76 -2.62
CA ASN A 101 2.37 -6.03 -2.52
C ASN A 101 2.99 -7.14 -3.36
N VAL A 102 3.65 -6.81 -4.46
CA VAL A 102 4.17 -7.81 -5.41
C VAL A 102 5.69 -7.81 -5.41
N VAL A 103 6.33 -6.68 -5.77
CA VAL A 103 7.79 -6.64 -5.95
C VAL A 103 8.53 -7.06 -4.69
N LEU A 104 8.24 -6.42 -3.54
CA LEU A 104 8.94 -6.69 -2.27
C LEU A 104 8.68 -8.10 -1.72
N ARG A 105 7.60 -8.74 -2.13
CA ARG A 105 7.25 -10.09 -1.71
C ARG A 105 7.76 -11.17 -2.67
N SER A 106 8.20 -10.77 -3.86
CA SER A 106 8.76 -11.68 -4.85
C SER A 106 10.25 -11.97 -4.58
N PRO A 107 10.79 -13.11 -5.02
CA PRO A 107 12.22 -13.39 -4.96
C PRO A 107 13.04 -12.47 -5.88
N HIS A 108 12.39 -11.63 -6.67
CA HIS A 108 13.01 -10.78 -7.68
C HIS A 108 13.10 -9.30 -7.25
N ALA A 109 12.87 -8.99 -5.98
CA ALA A 109 12.81 -7.61 -5.48
C ALA A 109 14.08 -6.81 -5.80
N VAL A 110 15.28 -7.40 -5.62
CA VAL A 110 16.56 -6.74 -5.98
C VAL A 110 16.71 -6.62 -7.49
N LYS A 111 16.30 -7.64 -8.25
CA LYS A 111 16.35 -7.59 -9.72
C LYS A 111 15.47 -6.49 -10.30
N ALA A 112 14.38 -6.12 -9.64
CA ALA A 112 13.50 -5.02 -10.05
C ALA A 112 14.22 -3.65 -10.11
N LEU A 113 15.38 -3.49 -9.48
CA LEU A 113 16.21 -2.28 -9.59
C LEU A 113 16.69 -2.03 -11.03
N THR A 114 16.71 -3.05 -11.89
CA THR A 114 17.00 -2.86 -13.33
C THR A 114 15.99 -1.96 -14.01
N TRP A 115 14.76 -1.87 -13.51
CA TRP A 115 13.73 -0.98 -14.03
C TRP A 115 14.05 0.51 -13.89
N THR A 116 14.97 0.90 -13.01
CA THR A 116 15.45 2.29 -12.90
C THR A 116 16.07 2.80 -14.21
N GLN A 117 16.47 1.91 -15.12
CA GLN A 117 17.02 2.24 -16.44
C GLN A 117 15.94 2.33 -17.53
N SER A 118 14.67 2.07 -17.18
CA SER A 118 13.58 2.05 -18.14
C SER A 118 13.26 3.45 -18.69
N LYS A 119 13.03 3.53 -20.00
CA LYS A 119 12.51 4.74 -20.65
C LYS A 119 11.00 4.94 -20.41
N SER A 120 10.27 3.89 -19.98
CA SER A 120 8.88 4.01 -19.55
C SER A 120 8.83 4.72 -18.20
N GLU A 121 7.98 5.75 -18.07
CA GLU A 121 7.84 6.51 -16.84
C GLU A 121 7.41 5.63 -15.66
N TRP A 122 6.40 4.81 -15.87
CA TRP A 122 5.82 3.99 -14.80
C TRP A 122 6.73 2.84 -14.37
N VAL A 123 7.44 2.22 -15.32
CA VAL A 123 8.43 1.19 -15.01
C VAL A 123 9.64 1.80 -14.29
N GLY A 124 10.12 2.97 -14.76
CA GLY A 124 11.18 3.73 -14.08
C GLY A 124 10.79 4.13 -12.66
N GLN A 125 9.56 4.66 -12.49
CA GLN A 125 8.99 4.97 -11.18
C GLN A 125 8.99 3.73 -10.27
N ALA A 126 8.53 2.56 -10.78
CA ALA A 126 8.52 1.31 -10.01
C ALA A 126 9.93 0.89 -9.58
N GLY A 127 10.93 1.05 -10.45
CA GLY A 127 12.34 0.76 -10.13
C GLY A 127 12.87 1.62 -8.97
N TRP A 128 12.70 2.93 -9.04
CA TRP A 128 13.15 3.85 -8.00
C TRP A 128 12.36 3.72 -6.69
N GLN A 129 11.06 3.43 -6.77
CA GLN A 129 10.26 3.11 -5.58
C GLN A 129 10.68 1.77 -4.95
N SER A 130 11.11 0.79 -5.76
CA SER A 130 11.65 -0.47 -5.26
C SER A 130 12.95 -0.25 -4.49
N LEU A 131 13.84 0.63 -4.96
CA LEU A 131 15.04 1.02 -4.21
C LEU A 131 14.68 1.61 -2.84
N SER A 132 13.78 2.59 -2.81
CA SER A 132 13.30 3.22 -1.56
C SER A 132 12.71 2.19 -0.60
N ALA A 133 11.92 1.26 -1.11
CA ALA A 133 11.24 0.26 -0.30
C ALA A 133 12.19 -0.82 0.22
N LEU A 134 13.17 -1.25 -0.57
CA LEU A 134 14.23 -2.18 -0.14
C LEU A 134 15.05 -1.60 0.98
N LEU A 135 15.45 -0.32 0.89
CA LEU A 135 16.22 0.37 1.92
C LEU A 135 15.47 0.58 3.24
N THR A 136 14.16 0.79 3.16
CA THR A 136 13.37 1.16 4.35
C THR A 136 12.66 -0.03 5.00
N LYS A 137 12.48 -1.13 4.28
CA LYS A 137 11.66 -2.27 4.72
C LYS A 137 12.40 -3.60 4.76
N THR A 138 13.63 -3.66 4.24
CA THR A 138 14.42 -4.90 4.15
C THR A 138 15.89 -4.62 4.44
N GLU A 139 16.67 -5.68 4.59
CA GLU A 139 18.14 -5.62 4.70
C GLU A 139 18.83 -6.22 3.46
N LEU A 140 18.11 -6.25 2.32
CA LEU A 140 18.56 -6.92 1.10
C LEU A 140 19.61 -6.12 0.29
N LEU A 141 19.86 -4.85 0.63
CA LEU A 141 20.84 -4.01 -0.07
C LEU A 141 22.07 -3.79 0.79
N ALA A 142 23.25 -4.10 0.20
CA ALA A 142 24.51 -3.76 0.80
C ALA A 142 24.75 -2.24 0.79
N GLN A 143 25.41 -1.71 1.83
CA GLN A 143 25.67 -0.25 1.92
C GLN A 143 26.70 0.23 0.88
N GLU A 144 27.52 -0.66 0.36
CA GLU A 144 28.61 -0.34 -0.57
C GLU A 144 28.13 0.29 -1.88
N ASP A 145 26.93 -0.08 -2.34
CA ASP A 145 26.36 0.45 -3.58
C ASP A 145 25.59 1.78 -3.40
N LEU A 146 25.37 2.21 -2.17
CA LEU A 146 24.46 3.36 -1.92
C LEU A 146 25.06 4.69 -2.41
N LEU A 147 26.38 4.84 -2.39
CA LEU A 147 27.02 6.04 -2.96
C LEU A 147 26.84 6.11 -4.49
N SER A 148 26.85 4.99 -5.18
CA SER A 148 26.60 4.93 -6.62
C SER A 148 25.16 5.37 -6.94
N TRP A 149 24.18 4.96 -6.13
CA TRP A 149 22.79 5.40 -6.27
C TRP A 149 22.63 6.90 -6.02
N VAL A 150 23.30 7.47 -5.01
CA VAL A 150 23.30 8.93 -4.75
C VAL A 150 23.86 9.69 -5.94
N LYS A 151 25.03 9.27 -6.46
CA LYS A 151 25.64 9.87 -7.63
C LYS A 151 24.74 9.81 -8.87
N ARG A 152 24.11 8.67 -9.09
CA ARG A 152 23.20 8.47 -10.21
C ARG A 152 21.95 9.35 -10.10
N ILE A 153 21.37 9.48 -8.90
CA ILE A 153 20.24 10.39 -8.65
C ILE A 153 20.65 11.83 -8.97
N GLU A 154 21.82 12.28 -8.53
CA GLU A 154 22.29 13.63 -8.79
C GLU A 154 22.40 13.93 -10.29
N GLN A 155 22.88 12.98 -11.07
CA GLN A 155 23.09 13.12 -12.51
C GLN A 155 21.82 13.03 -13.32
N GLU A 156 20.91 12.12 -12.97
CA GLU A 156 19.76 11.75 -13.80
C GLU A 156 18.46 12.48 -13.40
N LEU A 157 18.32 12.88 -12.13
CA LEU A 157 17.07 13.47 -11.62
C LEU A 157 16.63 14.73 -12.38
N PRO A 158 17.53 15.69 -12.73
CA PRO A 158 17.10 16.91 -13.43
C PRO A 158 16.45 16.66 -14.80
N GLY A 159 16.90 15.62 -15.51
CA GLY A 159 16.36 15.23 -16.83
C GLY A 159 15.29 14.13 -16.78
N ALA A 160 14.94 13.66 -15.60
CA ALA A 160 14.01 12.54 -15.45
C ALA A 160 12.56 12.96 -15.76
N LYS A 161 11.74 11.99 -16.20
CA LYS A 161 10.30 12.15 -16.35
C LYS A 161 9.63 12.46 -15.02
N ASN A 162 8.47 13.09 -15.05
CA ASN A 162 7.80 13.65 -13.89
C ASN A 162 7.71 12.68 -12.69
N ARG A 163 7.13 11.50 -12.88
CA ARG A 163 6.97 10.52 -11.79
C ARG A 163 8.23 9.73 -11.47
N VAL A 164 9.16 9.61 -12.41
CA VAL A 164 10.50 9.08 -12.16
C VAL A 164 11.27 10.04 -11.24
N ARG A 165 11.21 11.35 -11.50
CA ARG A 165 11.84 12.41 -10.70
C ARG A 165 11.33 12.39 -9.25
N GLU A 166 10.01 12.26 -9.07
CA GLU A 166 9.39 12.09 -7.75
C GLU A 166 9.92 10.84 -7.02
N ALA A 167 9.99 9.71 -7.71
CA ALA A 167 10.49 8.47 -7.14
C ALA A 167 11.99 8.51 -6.83
N MET A 168 12.79 9.21 -7.65
CA MET A 168 14.22 9.45 -7.38
C MET A 168 14.42 10.34 -6.16
N ASN A 169 13.61 11.40 -5.99
CA ASN A 169 13.62 12.22 -4.78
C ASN A 169 13.31 11.37 -3.53
N GLY A 170 12.29 10.52 -3.61
CA GLY A 170 11.95 9.57 -2.55
C GLY A 170 13.09 8.58 -2.26
N ALA A 171 13.80 8.12 -3.30
CA ALA A 171 14.95 7.24 -3.15
C ALA A 171 16.14 7.94 -2.47
N LEU A 172 16.42 9.20 -2.80
CA LEU A 172 17.44 10.01 -2.13
C LEU A 172 17.13 10.18 -0.64
N ILE A 173 15.87 10.47 -0.32
CA ILE A 173 15.38 10.53 1.07
C ILE A 173 15.59 9.19 1.78
N ALA A 174 15.25 8.08 1.14
CA ALA A 174 15.40 6.75 1.71
C ALA A 174 16.89 6.40 1.96
N VAL A 175 17.77 6.67 1.00
CA VAL A 175 19.21 6.46 1.15
C VAL A 175 19.74 7.30 2.32
N GLY A 176 19.54 8.61 2.32
CA GLY A 176 20.03 9.50 3.36
C GLY A 176 19.44 9.24 4.73
N GLY A 177 18.14 8.91 4.79
CA GLY A 177 17.42 8.62 6.03
C GLY A 177 17.72 7.23 6.62
N SER A 178 18.05 6.23 5.78
CA SER A 178 18.32 4.85 6.25
C SER A 178 19.78 4.60 6.55
N SER A 179 20.69 5.35 5.93
CA SER A 179 22.13 5.19 6.09
C SER A 179 22.70 6.05 7.22
N GLY A 180 24.02 5.98 7.39
CA GLY A 180 24.83 6.81 8.28
C GLY A 180 26.18 7.14 7.62
N GLY A 181 27.03 7.89 8.33
CA GLY A 181 28.39 8.18 7.90
C GLY A 181 28.49 8.87 6.53
N ALA A 182 29.39 8.38 5.66
CA ALA A 182 29.69 8.98 4.36
C ALA A 182 28.48 8.95 3.40
N VAL A 183 27.69 7.87 3.40
CA VAL A 183 26.51 7.75 2.54
C VAL A 183 25.46 8.80 2.88
N GLN A 184 25.19 8.99 4.14
CA GLN A 184 24.29 10.02 4.63
C GLN A 184 24.75 11.43 4.27
N ALA A 185 26.04 11.70 4.51
CA ALA A 185 26.63 13.00 4.19
C ALA A 185 26.53 13.29 2.68
N ALA A 186 26.82 12.30 1.83
CA ALA A 186 26.69 12.41 0.39
C ALA A 186 25.24 12.67 -0.03
N ALA A 187 24.27 11.92 0.52
CA ALA A 187 22.85 12.12 0.20
C ALA A 187 22.36 13.53 0.60
N LEU A 188 22.75 14.03 1.78
CA LEU A 188 22.45 15.39 2.21
C LEU A 188 23.09 16.46 1.32
N ALA A 189 24.35 16.27 0.94
CA ALA A 189 25.03 17.19 0.04
C ALA A 189 24.36 17.23 -1.34
N THR A 190 23.98 16.07 -1.88
CA THR A 190 23.24 15.96 -3.13
C THR A 190 21.84 16.60 -3.03
N ALA A 191 21.10 16.34 -1.94
CA ALA A 191 19.80 16.97 -1.71
C ALA A 191 19.89 18.50 -1.69
N LYS A 192 20.93 19.06 -1.03
CA LYS A 192 21.17 20.51 -1.02
C LYS A 192 21.49 21.07 -2.41
N ARG A 193 22.29 20.35 -3.22
CA ARG A 193 22.62 20.79 -4.59
C ARG A 193 21.41 20.74 -5.53
N LEU A 194 20.59 19.69 -5.43
CA LEU A 194 19.37 19.56 -6.22
C LEU A 194 18.28 20.55 -5.80
N GLY A 195 18.26 20.97 -4.54
CA GLY A 195 17.23 21.86 -4.00
C GLY A 195 15.85 21.21 -3.99
N LYS A 196 14.82 22.03 -4.04
CA LYS A 196 13.43 21.55 -4.13
C LYS A 196 13.17 20.93 -5.48
N VAL A 197 12.75 19.67 -5.46
CA VAL A 197 12.44 18.91 -6.67
C VAL A 197 11.02 19.25 -7.14
N GLU A 198 10.93 19.84 -8.33
CA GLU A 198 9.64 20.19 -8.94
C GLU A 198 9.03 18.95 -9.61
N VAL A 199 7.81 18.63 -9.19
CA VAL A 199 6.98 17.55 -9.74
C VAL A 199 5.60 18.09 -10.03
N ASP A 200 5.13 17.89 -11.25
CA ASP A 200 3.75 18.18 -11.59
C ASP A 200 2.82 17.18 -10.87
N GLN A 201 2.09 17.68 -9.91
CA GLN A 201 1.12 16.93 -9.11
C GLN A 201 -0.29 16.95 -9.71
N GLY A 202 -0.44 17.56 -10.89
CA GLY A 202 -1.74 17.78 -11.53
C GLY A 202 -2.65 18.65 -10.67
N ASP A 203 -3.94 18.46 -10.84
CA ASP A 203 -4.98 19.21 -10.12
C ASP A 203 -5.22 18.68 -8.69
N THR A 204 -4.11 18.56 -7.92
CA THR A 204 -4.13 18.05 -6.54
C THR A 204 -3.41 19.01 -5.59
N ALA A 205 -3.64 18.86 -4.29
CA ALA A 205 -2.91 19.57 -3.23
C ALA A 205 -1.66 18.80 -2.74
N CYS A 206 -1.16 17.84 -3.53
CA CYS A 206 0.04 17.09 -3.18
C CYS A 206 1.29 17.96 -3.35
N GLU A 207 2.22 17.84 -2.41
CA GLU A 207 3.52 18.51 -2.48
C GLU A 207 4.65 17.49 -2.52
N THR A 208 5.69 17.80 -3.29
CA THR A 208 6.92 17.01 -3.31
C THR A 208 7.71 17.31 -2.03
N PRO A 209 8.09 16.28 -1.26
CA PRO A 209 8.86 16.49 -0.03
C PRO A 209 10.24 17.08 -0.32
N ASP A 210 10.68 18.05 0.50
CA ASP A 210 12.07 18.51 0.49
C ASP A 210 13.00 17.40 1.01
N ALA A 211 13.94 16.96 0.16
CA ALA A 211 14.81 15.84 0.50
C ALA A 211 15.71 16.15 1.69
N THR A 212 16.25 17.37 1.80
CA THR A 212 17.13 17.77 2.90
C THR A 212 16.39 17.71 4.23
N GLU A 213 15.20 18.33 4.31
CA GLU A 213 14.38 18.35 5.53
C GLU A 213 13.97 16.93 5.95
N TYR A 214 13.54 16.10 4.99
CA TYR A 214 13.08 14.74 5.30
C TYR A 214 14.21 13.82 5.75
N ILE A 215 15.41 13.90 5.15
CA ILE A 215 16.58 13.15 5.59
C ILE A 215 16.91 13.54 7.04
N LEU A 216 17.02 14.82 7.36
CA LEU A 216 17.29 15.31 8.72
C LEU A 216 16.22 14.87 9.72
N LYS A 217 14.93 14.94 9.33
CA LYS A 217 13.82 14.48 10.16
C LYS A 217 13.85 12.98 10.44
N MET A 218 14.22 12.17 9.45
CA MET A 218 14.37 10.72 9.64
C MET A 218 15.49 10.40 10.62
N GLN A 219 16.60 11.13 10.54
CA GLN A 219 17.74 10.96 11.44
C GLN A 219 17.44 11.38 12.86
N ALA A 220 16.83 12.54 13.04
CA ALA A 220 16.39 12.98 14.38
C ALA A 220 15.48 11.94 15.05
N ARG A 221 14.64 11.27 14.29
CA ARG A 221 13.79 10.17 14.80
C ARG A 221 14.58 8.92 15.17
N LYS A 222 15.63 8.57 14.41
CA LYS A 222 16.52 7.46 14.74
C LYS A 222 17.29 7.74 16.04
N ASP A 223 17.85 8.93 16.17
CA ASP A 223 18.60 9.36 17.34
C ASP A 223 17.73 9.38 18.60
N ALA A 224 16.52 9.91 18.48
CA ALA A 224 15.53 9.89 19.57
C ALA A 224 15.14 8.46 19.97
N LYS A 225 14.99 7.55 18.99
CA LYS A 225 14.70 6.13 19.27
C LYS A 225 15.87 5.41 19.93
N ALA A 226 17.11 5.71 19.51
CA ALA A 226 18.31 5.14 20.10
C ALA A 226 18.53 5.61 21.55
N LYS A 227 18.14 6.86 21.87
CA LYS A 227 18.22 7.46 23.22
C LYS A 227 17.06 7.06 24.12
N ALA A 228 15.97 6.54 23.58
CA ALA A 228 14.84 6.11 24.40
C ALA A 228 15.20 4.85 25.21
N PRO A 229 14.93 4.81 26.54
CA PRO A 229 15.20 3.62 27.35
C PRO A 229 14.37 2.45 26.78
N ALA A 230 15.03 1.27 26.70
CA ALA A 230 14.37 0.05 26.22
C ALA A 230 13.07 -0.17 27.01
N LYS A 231 11.94 -0.13 26.30
CA LYS A 231 10.65 -0.48 26.91
C LYS A 231 10.79 -1.90 27.47
N LYS A 232 10.73 -2.04 28.81
CA LYS A 232 10.64 -3.36 29.46
C LYS A 232 9.56 -4.16 28.74
N PRO A 233 9.81 -5.45 28.41
CA PRO A 233 8.78 -6.28 27.82
C PRO A 233 7.54 -6.21 28.70
N ALA A 234 6.39 -5.85 28.14
CA ALA A 234 5.13 -5.87 28.89
C ALA A 234 4.95 -7.31 29.41
N ALA A 235 4.94 -7.45 30.72
CA ALA A 235 4.70 -8.75 31.37
C ALA A 235 3.40 -9.30 30.77
N LYS A 236 3.47 -10.49 30.16
CA LYS A 236 2.29 -11.20 29.66
C LYS A 236 1.33 -11.32 30.83
N LYS A 237 0.23 -10.57 30.81
CA LYS A 237 -0.87 -10.76 31.77
C LYS A 237 -1.26 -12.23 31.71
N ALA A 238 -1.07 -12.95 32.82
CA ALA A 238 -1.55 -14.31 32.95
C ALA A 238 -3.04 -14.36 32.65
N PRO A 239 -3.55 -15.42 31.98
CA PRO A 239 -4.96 -15.52 31.69
C PRO A 239 -5.77 -15.48 32.99
N ALA A 240 -6.67 -14.50 33.08
CA ALA A 240 -7.57 -14.37 34.21
C ALA A 240 -8.36 -15.68 34.37
N LYS A 241 -8.24 -16.36 35.53
CA LYS A 241 -9.06 -17.51 35.89
C LYS A 241 -10.52 -17.08 35.80
N LYS A 242 -11.30 -17.71 34.92
CA LYS A 242 -12.75 -17.55 34.87
C LYS A 242 -13.36 -17.91 36.23
N ALA A 243 -13.99 -16.94 36.88
CA ALA A 243 -14.81 -17.18 38.04
C ALA A 243 -16.01 -18.06 37.67
N PRO A 244 -16.47 -18.98 38.57
CA PRO A 244 -17.58 -19.85 38.28
C PRO A 244 -18.89 -19.05 38.10
N ALA A 245 -19.62 -19.36 37.06
CA ALA A 245 -20.90 -18.72 36.75
C ALA A 245 -21.92 -18.93 37.86
N LYS A 246 -22.40 -17.84 38.48
CA LYS A 246 -23.55 -17.85 39.39
C LYS A 246 -24.78 -18.27 38.61
N LYS A 247 -25.45 -19.36 39.06
CA LYS A 247 -26.74 -19.81 38.54
C LYS A 247 -27.77 -18.70 38.67
N ALA A 248 -28.41 -18.32 37.59
CA ALA A 248 -29.54 -17.40 37.56
C ALA A 248 -30.79 -18.09 38.13
N PRO A 249 -31.66 -17.38 38.94
CA PRO A 249 -32.88 -17.95 39.46
C PRO A 249 -33.93 -18.18 38.35
N ALA A 250 -34.67 -19.29 38.48
CA ALA A 250 -35.71 -19.71 37.56
C ALA A 250 -36.82 -18.67 37.46
N LYS A 251 -37.14 -18.23 36.26
CA LYS A 251 -38.34 -17.41 35.96
C LYS A 251 -39.60 -18.26 36.12
N LYS A 252 -40.51 -17.84 37.03
CA LYS A 252 -41.87 -18.36 37.16
C LYS A 252 -42.66 -18.10 35.86
N ALA A 253 -43.40 -19.13 35.42
CA ALA A 253 -44.30 -19.07 34.30
C ALA A 253 -45.51 -18.13 34.55
N PRO A 254 -46.00 -17.38 33.56
CA PRO A 254 -47.20 -16.55 33.74
C PRO A 254 -48.47 -17.40 33.70
N ALA A 255 -49.42 -17.09 34.60
CA ALA A 255 -50.71 -17.72 34.75
C ALA A 255 -51.61 -17.48 33.50
N LYS A 256 -52.34 -18.52 33.09
CA LYS A 256 -53.37 -18.47 32.04
C LYS A 256 -54.54 -17.58 32.48
N LYS A 257 -54.96 -16.61 31.69
CA LYS A 257 -56.21 -15.89 31.75
C LYS A 257 -57.31 -16.72 31.06
N PRO A 258 -58.53 -16.74 31.62
CA PRO A 258 -59.64 -17.51 31.02
C PRO A 258 -60.27 -16.80 29.81
N ALA A 259 -60.80 -17.59 28.89
CA ALA A 259 -61.46 -17.19 27.68
C ALA A 259 -62.76 -16.45 27.95
N ALA A 260 -63.01 -15.33 27.27
CA ALA A 260 -64.29 -14.64 27.25
C ALA A 260 -65.10 -15.09 26.03
N SER A 261 -66.33 -15.43 26.34
CA SER A 261 -67.44 -15.94 25.56
C SER A 261 -67.81 -15.05 24.36
N THR A 262 -68.00 -15.70 23.25
CA THR A 262 -68.76 -15.25 22.06
C THR A 262 -70.17 -14.77 22.36
N ARG A 263 -70.54 -13.63 21.82
CA ARG A 263 -71.97 -13.28 21.59
C ARG A 263 -72.10 -12.70 20.18
N THR A 264 -72.73 -13.53 19.36
CA THR A 264 -73.28 -13.25 18.07
C THR A 264 -74.37 -12.16 18.15
N ARG A 265 -74.39 -11.20 17.28
CA ARG A 265 -75.60 -10.48 16.90
C ARG A 265 -75.59 -10.15 15.40
N ALA A 266 -76.56 -10.68 14.74
CA ALA A 266 -76.91 -10.48 13.35
C ALA A 266 -77.76 -9.18 13.16
N ARG A 267 -77.82 -8.76 11.86
CA ARG A 267 -78.75 -7.78 11.21
C ARG A 267 -78.24 -6.33 11.25
N ALA A 268 -78.23 -5.59 10.19
CA ALA A 268 -79.06 -5.62 8.95
C ALA A 268 -78.20 -5.10 7.81
#